data_0dfe25a7ae225cf5d2216da6ef6a4823
#
_entry.id   0dfe25a7ae225cf5d2216da6ef6a4823
#
_cell.length_a   1.000
_cell.length_b   1.000
_cell.length_c   1.000
_cell.angle_alpha   90.00
_cell.angle_beta   90.00
_cell.angle_gamma   90.00
#
_symmetry.space_group_name_H-M   'P 1'
#
loop_
_entity.id
_entity.type
_entity.pdbx_description
1 polymer ?
#
loop_
_entity_poly.entity_id
_entity_poly.type
_entity_poly.pdbx_seq_one_letter_code
_entity_poly.pdbx_strand_id
1 'polypeptide(L)'
;GPPRVREKAGKFSFQVAASGFWQVHPRAAETLLDAVMEGLRPRPGDLALDLYCGSGLFAAGLDHAGAEVFGVELDREAAANARVNVPRGRFLALSLAKALRRLPSGVDLVVLDPPRRGAGAAVVARVADLAPRAVAYVACDPASLARDLAGFAVRGYEADRIRAFDLFPMTHHVECVAILKPATRT
;
A
#
# COMPACT_ATOMS: atom_id res chain seq x y z
N GLY A 1 18.66 -8.71 -18.60
CA GLY A 1 17.44 -8.68 -17.81
C GLY A 1 16.25 -8.29 -18.70
N PRO A 2 15.00 -8.52 -18.27
CA PRO A 2 13.84 -8.11 -19.05
C PRO A 2 13.86 -6.59 -19.30
N PRO A 3 13.24 -6.14 -20.41
CA PRO A 3 13.21 -4.72 -20.73
C PRO A 3 12.49 -3.95 -19.62
N ARG A 4 13.07 -2.83 -19.22
CA ARG A 4 12.56 -1.94 -18.19
C ARG A 4 12.12 -0.63 -18.82
N VAL A 5 11.03 -0.08 -18.30
CA VAL A 5 10.51 1.22 -18.68
C VAL A 5 10.60 2.18 -17.49
N ARG A 6 10.58 3.45 -17.79
CA ARG A 6 10.58 4.49 -16.76
C ARG A 6 9.20 5.13 -16.69
N GLU A 7 8.59 5.06 -15.51
CA GLU A 7 7.28 5.61 -15.21
C GLU A 7 7.39 6.78 -14.23
N LYS A 8 6.37 7.64 -14.18
CA LYS A 8 6.36 8.80 -13.28
C LYS A 8 5.08 8.82 -12.44
N ALA A 9 5.22 9.27 -11.18
CA ALA A 9 4.12 9.65 -10.31
C ALA A 9 4.53 10.94 -9.59
N GLY A 10 3.95 12.08 -10.00
CA GLY A 10 4.35 13.38 -9.52
C GLY A 10 5.84 13.63 -9.72
N LYS A 11 6.55 13.92 -8.64
CA LYS A 11 8.00 14.16 -8.65
C LYS A 11 8.87 12.89 -8.70
N PHE A 12 8.26 11.72 -8.51
CA PHE A 12 8.99 10.46 -8.47
C PHE A 12 9.12 9.83 -9.86
N SER A 13 10.25 9.17 -10.09
CA SER A 13 10.51 8.37 -11.29
C SER A 13 10.79 6.93 -10.87
N PHE A 14 10.08 6.00 -11.49
CA PHE A 14 10.13 4.57 -11.17
C PHE A 14 10.69 3.77 -12.33
N GLN A 15 11.53 2.81 -12.02
CA GLN A 15 11.91 1.76 -12.92
C GLN A 15 10.94 0.59 -12.73
N VAL A 16 10.28 0.16 -13.80
CA VAL A 16 9.32 -0.96 -13.79
C VAL A 16 9.65 -1.93 -14.90
N ALA A 17 9.29 -3.21 -14.72
CA ALA A 17 9.39 -4.17 -15.80
C ALA A 17 8.38 -3.81 -16.91
N ALA A 18 8.78 -3.92 -18.17
CA ALA A 18 7.89 -3.61 -19.29
C ALA A 18 6.67 -4.55 -19.35
N SER A 19 6.79 -5.76 -18.80
CA SER A 19 5.70 -6.74 -18.64
C SER A 19 5.05 -6.71 -17.25
N GLY A 20 5.55 -5.83 -16.35
CA GLY A 20 5.06 -5.72 -14.97
C GLY A 20 3.80 -4.86 -14.86
N PHE A 21 3.19 -4.91 -13.69
CA PHE A 21 2.04 -4.06 -13.39
C PHE A 21 2.50 -2.63 -13.13
N TRP A 22 1.82 -1.67 -13.76
CA TRP A 22 1.81 -0.25 -13.45
C TRP A 22 0.41 0.31 -13.62
N GLN A 23 0.10 1.42 -13.00
CA GLN A 23 -1.19 2.08 -13.11
C GLN A 23 -1.43 2.54 -14.56
N VAL A 24 -2.50 2.05 -15.18
CA VAL A 24 -2.78 2.26 -16.61
C VAL A 24 -3.12 3.72 -16.93
N HIS A 25 -3.87 4.37 -16.02
CA HIS A 25 -4.23 5.78 -16.21
C HIS A 25 -3.05 6.68 -15.82
N PRO A 26 -2.64 7.65 -16.68
CA PRO A 26 -1.43 8.45 -16.46
C PRO A 26 -1.35 9.19 -15.11
N ARG A 27 -2.52 9.56 -14.56
CA ARG A 27 -2.59 10.26 -13.27
C ARG A 27 -2.92 9.36 -12.07
N ALA A 28 -3.20 8.08 -12.30
CA ALA A 28 -3.64 7.19 -11.22
C ALA A 28 -2.56 7.03 -10.14
N ALA A 29 -1.33 6.76 -10.54
CA ALA A 29 -0.22 6.58 -9.61
C ALA A 29 -0.02 7.80 -8.71
N GLU A 30 -0.01 9.00 -9.26
CA GLU A 30 0.13 10.24 -8.50
C GLU A 30 -1.08 10.49 -7.60
N THR A 31 -2.30 10.35 -8.12
CA THR A 31 -3.55 10.58 -7.36
C THR A 31 -3.65 9.64 -6.15
N LEU A 32 -3.34 8.35 -6.34
CA LEU A 32 -3.38 7.37 -5.25
C LEU A 32 -2.25 7.61 -4.23
N LEU A 33 -1.04 7.93 -4.70
CA LEU A 33 0.08 8.27 -3.84
C LEU A 33 -0.25 9.48 -2.95
N ASP A 34 -0.76 10.55 -3.53
CA ASP A 34 -1.13 11.77 -2.80
C ASP A 34 -2.22 11.48 -1.75
N ALA A 35 -3.25 10.72 -2.12
CA ALA A 35 -4.32 10.35 -1.20
C ALA A 35 -3.81 9.52 -0.01
N VAL A 36 -2.89 8.59 -0.25
CA VAL A 36 -2.27 7.77 0.79
C VAL A 36 -1.38 8.62 1.69
N MET A 37 -0.52 9.47 1.13
CA MET A 37 0.38 10.33 1.91
C MET A 37 -0.39 11.36 2.74
N GLU A 38 -1.42 11.97 2.17
CA GLU A 38 -2.31 12.90 2.87
C GLU A 38 -3.01 12.22 4.07
N GLY A 39 -3.48 10.99 3.87
CA GLY A 39 -4.20 10.24 4.89
C GLY A 39 -3.30 9.71 6.01
N LEU A 40 -2.15 9.15 5.68
CA LEU A 40 -1.22 8.56 6.64
C LEU A 40 -0.41 9.60 7.40
N ARG A 41 -0.08 10.72 6.77
CA ARG A 41 0.78 11.78 7.34
C ARG A 41 2.07 11.21 7.94
N PRO A 42 2.91 10.56 7.12
CA PRO A 42 4.15 9.98 7.61
C PRO A 42 5.08 11.05 8.18
N ARG A 43 5.86 10.64 9.18
CA ARG A 43 6.81 11.49 9.89
C ARG A 43 8.22 10.90 9.80
N PRO A 44 9.27 11.73 9.87
CA PRO A 44 10.61 11.21 9.99
C PRO A 44 10.75 10.25 11.18
N GLY A 45 11.31 9.05 10.92
CA GLY A 45 11.49 8.02 11.92
C GLY A 45 10.31 7.06 12.11
N ASP A 46 9.14 7.28 11.46
CA ASP A 46 8.08 6.28 11.43
C ASP A 46 8.59 4.98 10.78
N LEU A 47 8.17 3.83 11.31
CA LEU A 47 8.32 2.55 10.63
C LEU A 47 7.05 2.24 9.84
N ALA A 48 7.18 2.18 8.53
CA ALA A 48 6.06 2.00 7.60
C ALA A 48 6.13 0.66 6.85
N LEU A 49 5.03 -0.07 6.80
CA LEU A 49 4.88 -1.24 5.94
C LEU A 49 4.19 -0.84 4.63
N ASP A 50 4.72 -1.35 3.51
CA ASP A 50 4.08 -1.32 2.20
C ASP A 50 3.81 -2.76 1.76
N LEU A 51 2.59 -3.22 1.97
CA LEU A 51 2.18 -4.60 1.70
C LEU A 51 1.50 -4.68 0.33
N TYR A 52 1.95 -5.61 -0.50
CA TYR A 52 1.71 -5.67 -1.95
C TYR A 52 2.38 -4.49 -2.68
N CYS A 53 3.63 -4.22 -2.34
CA CYS A 53 4.28 -2.95 -2.70
C CYS A 53 4.60 -2.78 -4.20
N GLY A 54 4.45 -3.82 -5.02
CA GLY A 54 4.79 -3.74 -6.44
C GLY A 54 6.21 -3.24 -6.66
N SER A 55 6.35 -2.26 -7.52
CA SER A 55 7.63 -1.58 -7.79
C SER A 55 7.94 -0.42 -6.82
N GLY A 56 7.18 -0.28 -5.72
CA GLY A 56 7.48 0.63 -4.63
C GLY A 56 6.85 2.03 -4.75
N LEU A 57 5.66 2.14 -5.35
CA LEU A 57 4.97 3.42 -5.50
C LEU A 57 4.76 4.14 -4.16
N PHE A 58 4.10 3.48 -3.22
CA PHE A 58 3.82 4.06 -1.90
C PHE A 58 5.07 4.10 -1.03
N ALA A 59 5.92 3.08 -1.13
CA ALA A 59 7.22 3.02 -0.49
C ALA A 59 8.06 4.28 -0.76
N ALA A 60 8.08 4.78 -2.01
CA ALA A 60 8.81 5.98 -2.38
C ALA A 60 8.29 7.24 -1.67
N GLY A 61 6.98 7.39 -1.55
CA GLY A 61 6.38 8.51 -0.80
C GLY A 61 6.70 8.45 0.69
N LEU A 62 6.62 7.27 1.30
CA LEU A 62 6.94 7.04 2.70
C LEU A 62 8.42 7.32 2.99
N ASP A 63 9.34 6.79 2.17
CA ASP A 63 10.77 7.03 2.27
C ASP A 63 11.14 8.51 2.10
N HIS A 64 10.48 9.20 1.15
CA HIS A 64 10.68 10.63 0.94
C HIS A 64 10.25 11.47 2.16
N ALA A 65 9.21 11.04 2.88
CA ALA A 65 8.78 11.67 4.13
C ALA A 65 9.70 11.36 5.33
N GLY A 66 10.72 10.53 5.14
CA GLY A 66 11.69 10.17 6.18
C GLY A 66 11.30 8.94 7.00
N ALA A 67 10.31 8.17 6.57
CA ALA A 67 9.96 6.92 7.22
C ALA A 67 10.95 5.79 6.84
N GLU A 68 11.16 4.85 7.76
CA GLU A 68 11.80 3.57 7.47
C GLU A 68 10.79 2.66 6.78
N VAL A 69 11.10 2.16 5.59
CA VAL A 69 10.15 1.39 4.79
C VAL A 69 10.50 -0.09 4.79
N PHE A 70 9.50 -0.92 5.06
CA PHE A 70 9.56 -2.36 4.91
C PHE A 70 8.45 -2.83 3.95
N GLY A 71 8.82 -3.31 2.77
CA GLY A 71 7.90 -3.74 1.72
C GLY A 71 7.82 -5.25 1.56
N VAL A 72 6.65 -5.74 1.15
CA VAL A 72 6.42 -7.13 0.81
C VAL A 72 5.75 -7.21 -0.55
N GLU A 73 6.34 -7.97 -1.45
CA GLU A 73 5.83 -8.23 -2.80
C GLU A 73 6.04 -9.70 -3.18
N LEU A 74 5.05 -10.29 -3.83
CA LEU A 74 5.14 -11.67 -4.29
C LEU A 74 6.03 -11.79 -5.55
N ASP A 75 5.87 -10.86 -6.48
CA ASP A 75 6.63 -10.84 -7.72
C ASP A 75 8.08 -10.41 -7.46
N ARG A 76 9.01 -11.29 -7.81
CA ARG A 76 10.44 -11.08 -7.56
C ARG A 76 11.02 -9.92 -8.35
N GLU A 77 10.50 -9.70 -9.57
CA GLU A 77 10.98 -8.63 -10.43
C GLU A 77 10.47 -7.27 -9.93
N ALA A 78 9.19 -7.18 -9.57
CA ALA A 78 8.62 -6.00 -8.95
C ALA A 78 9.35 -5.65 -7.65
N ALA A 79 9.59 -6.63 -6.78
CA ALA A 79 10.38 -6.43 -5.55
C ALA A 79 11.83 -5.99 -5.83
N ALA A 80 12.45 -6.47 -6.90
CA ALA A 80 13.78 -6.01 -7.32
C ALA A 80 13.75 -4.56 -7.81
N ASN A 81 12.71 -4.17 -8.55
CA ASN A 81 12.50 -2.79 -8.96
C ASN A 81 12.22 -1.88 -7.75
N ALA A 82 11.44 -2.33 -6.77
CA ALA A 82 11.22 -1.58 -5.52
C ALA A 82 12.54 -1.25 -4.80
N ARG A 83 13.50 -2.19 -4.74
CA ARG A 83 14.83 -1.95 -4.16
C ARG A 83 15.65 -0.90 -4.93
N VAL A 84 15.47 -0.83 -6.25
CA VAL A 84 16.12 0.18 -7.09
C VAL A 84 15.46 1.55 -6.90
N ASN A 85 14.13 1.57 -6.84
CA ASN A 85 13.35 2.80 -6.72
C ASN A 85 13.44 3.43 -5.32
N VAL A 86 13.59 2.58 -4.29
CA VAL A 86 13.67 2.99 -2.88
C VAL A 86 14.88 2.31 -2.21
N PRO A 87 16.10 2.80 -2.46
CA PRO A 87 17.33 2.12 -2.02
C PRO A 87 17.48 1.99 -0.49
N ARG A 88 16.84 2.85 0.29
CA ARG A 88 16.85 2.79 1.76
C ARG A 88 15.82 1.80 2.33
N GLY A 89 14.83 1.40 1.53
CA GLY A 89 13.79 0.46 1.94
C GLY A 89 14.29 -0.99 2.01
N ARG A 90 13.64 -1.79 2.83
CA ARG A 90 13.85 -3.25 2.91
C ARG A 90 12.67 -3.96 2.26
N PHE A 91 12.94 -4.83 1.31
CA PHE A 91 11.87 -5.50 0.55
C PHE A 91 12.03 -7.02 0.58
N LEU A 92 10.95 -7.72 0.93
CA LEU A 92 10.85 -9.18 0.86
C LEU A 92 10.09 -9.60 -0.40
N ALA A 93 10.73 -10.46 -1.21
CA ALA A 93 10.09 -11.10 -2.35
C ALA A 93 9.43 -12.43 -1.90
N LEU A 94 8.28 -12.34 -1.24
CA LEU A 94 7.54 -13.46 -0.66
C LEU A 94 6.03 -13.26 -0.81
N SER A 95 5.27 -14.37 -0.80
CA SER A 95 3.82 -14.25 -0.58
C SER A 95 3.56 -13.64 0.80
N LEU A 96 2.55 -12.78 0.89
CA LEU A 96 2.23 -12.11 2.15
C LEU A 96 1.91 -13.13 3.26
N ALA A 97 1.23 -14.24 2.94
CA ALA A 97 0.98 -15.31 3.90
C ALA A 97 2.25 -15.85 4.59
N LYS A 98 3.37 -15.95 3.84
CA LYS A 98 4.68 -16.34 4.40
C LYS A 98 5.39 -15.19 5.11
N ALA A 99 5.14 -13.96 4.67
CA ALA A 99 5.78 -12.77 5.23
C ALA A 99 5.16 -12.32 6.57
N LEU A 100 3.90 -12.64 6.86
CA LEU A 100 3.20 -12.18 8.07
C LEU A 100 3.98 -12.41 9.37
N ARG A 101 4.71 -13.54 9.47
CA ARG A 101 5.54 -13.88 10.64
C ARG A 101 6.88 -13.16 10.68
N ARG A 102 7.25 -12.48 9.58
CA ARG A 102 8.53 -11.77 9.42
C ARG A 102 8.37 -10.25 9.46
N LEU A 103 7.12 -9.77 9.59
CA LEU A 103 6.85 -8.35 9.71
C LEU A 103 7.46 -7.83 11.02
N PRO A 104 8.12 -6.66 10.98
CA PRO A 104 8.70 -6.06 12.17
C PRO A 104 7.62 -5.72 13.21
N SER A 105 8.02 -5.51 14.44
CA SER A 105 7.20 -4.91 15.50
C SER A 105 7.42 -3.38 15.55
N GLY A 106 6.56 -2.67 16.27
CA GLY A 106 6.68 -1.22 16.41
C GLY A 106 6.34 -0.45 15.13
N VAL A 107 5.44 -1.01 14.33
CA VAL A 107 4.99 -0.40 13.07
C VAL A 107 4.06 0.77 13.36
N ASP A 108 4.36 1.92 12.77
CA ASP A 108 3.55 3.13 12.91
C ASP A 108 2.49 3.26 11.81
N LEU A 109 2.83 2.85 10.58
CA LEU A 109 2.00 3.03 9.40
C LEU A 109 1.96 1.76 8.55
N VAL A 110 0.82 1.51 7.92
CA VAL A 110 0.68 0.41 6.95
C VAL A 110 -0.04 0.91 5.70
N VAL A 111 0.48 0.55 4.54
CA VAL A 111 -0.22 0.62 3.26
C VAL A 111 -0.57 -0.80 2.83
N LEU A 112 -1.81 -1.00 2.39
CA LEU A 112 -2.33 -2.21 1.77
C LEU A 112 -2.82 -1.87 0.36
N ASP A 113 -2.28 -2.51 -0.65
CA ASP A 113 -2.77 -2.42 -2.05
C ASP A 113 -3.00 -3.83 -2.62
N PRO A 114 -3.95 -4.58 -2.05
CA PRO A 114 -4.16 -5.98 -2.39
C PRO A 114 -4.83 -6.15 -3.76
N PRO A 115 -4.77 -7.36 -4.34
CA PRO A 115 -5.52 -7.69 -5.55
C PRO A 115 -7.04 -7.62 -5.30
N ARG A 116 -7.86 -7.72 -6.36
CA ARG A 116 -9.33 -7.63 -6.33
C ARG A 116 -10.02 -8.44 -5.23
N ARG A 117 -9.47 -9.59 -4.87
CA ARG A 117 -10.00 -10.43 -3.78
C ARG A 117 -9.85 -9.82 -2.38
N GLY A 118 -9.16 -8.69 -2.25
CA GLY A 118 -8.82 -8.06 -0.99
C GLY A 118 -7.62 -8.69 -0.30
N ALA A 119 -7.29 -8.16 0.89
CA ALA A 119 -6.19 -8.64 1.73
C ALA A 119 -6.55 -9.95 2.47
N GLY A 120 -7.80 -10.06 2.89
CA GLY A 120 -8.33 -11.22 3.61
C GLY A 120 -8.06 -11.22 5.11
N ALA A 121 -8.80 -12.07 5.82
CA ALA A 121 -8.88 -12.05 7.29
C ALA A 121 -7.54 -12.21 8.00
N ALA A 122 -6.63 -13.05 7.50
CA ALA A 122 -5.33 -13.29 8.13
C ALA A 122 -4.42 -12.05 8.07
N VAL A 123 -4.43 -11.34 6.93
CA VAL A 123 -3.66 -10.10 6.75
C VAL A 123 -4.25 -8.99 7.61
N VAL A 124 -5.57 -8.82 7.56
CA VAL A 124 -6.31 -7.84 8.37
C VAL A 124 -6.02 -8.05 9.86
N ALA A 125 -6.12 -9.29 10.34
CA ALA A 125 -5.82 -9.62 11.73
C ALA A 125 -4.38 -9.24 12.09
N ARG A 126 -3.40 -9.65 11.29
CA ARG A 126 -1.99 -9.38 11.57
C ARG A 126 -1.66 -7.90 11.56
N VAL A 127 -2.21 -7.13 10.61
CA VAL A 127 -2.03 -5.68 10.55
C VAL A 127 -2.61 -5.01 11.79
N ALA A 128 -3.83 -5.39 12.21
CA ALA A 128 -4.43 -4.86 13.42
C ALA A 128 -3.62 -5.21 14.69
N ASP A 129 -3.06 -6.43 14.78
CA ASP A 129 -2.21 -6.87 15.89
C ASP A 129 -0.89 -6.09 16.00
N LEU A 130 -0.40 -5.52 14.90
CA LEU A 130 0.75 -4.61 14.90
C LEU A 130 0.44 -3.25 15.52
N ALA A 131 -0.85 -2.94 15.69
CA ALA A 131 -1.37 -1.72 16.30
C ALA A 131 -0.83 -0.41 15.65
N PRO A 132 -0.78 -0.30 14.31
CA PRO A 132 -0.33 0.93 13.67
C PRO A 132 -1.27 2.10 14.00
N ARG A 133 -0.74 3.32 14.04
CA ARG A 133 -1.56 4.53 14.27
C ARG A 133 -2.45 4.90 13.08
N ALA A 134 -2.11 4.42 11.87
CA ALA A 134 -2.94 4.56 10.68
C ALA A 134 -2.64 3.46 9.64
N VAL A 135 -3.68 3.07 8.92
CA VAL A 135 -3.61 2.15 7.79
C VAL A 135 -4.25 2.83 6.59
N ALA A 136 -3.56 2.84 5.45
CA ALA A 136 -4.13 3.18 4.16
C ALA A 136 -4.45 1.89 3.39
N TYR A 137 -5.70 1.71 3.03
CA TYR A 137 -6.15 0.59 2.22
C TYR A 137 -6.54 1.10 0.83
N VAL A 138 -5.77 0.73 -0.17
CA VAL A 138 -6.06 1.00 -1.58
C VAL A 138 -6.80 -0.20 -2.17
N ALA A 139 -7.92 0.01 -2.82
CA ALA A 139 -8.78 -1.07 -3.31
C ALA A 139 -9.35 -0.75 -4.68
N CYS A 140 -9.27 -1.71 -5.59
CA CYS A 140 -9.94 -1.66 -6.89
C CYS A 140 -11.29 -2.38 -6.91
N ASP A 141 -11.71 -2.98 -5.79
CA ASP A 141 -13.01 -3.66 -5.64
C ASP A 141 -13.70 -3.24 -4.34
N PRO A 142 -14.82 -2.50 -4.43
CA PRO A 142 -15.54 -2.01 -3.24
C PRO A 142 -16.09 -3.11 -2.34
N ALA A 143 -16.46 -4.29 -2.89
CA ALA A 143 -17.04 -5.37 -2.09
C ALA A 143 -15.98 -6.03 -1.19
N SER A 144 -14.79 -6.28 -1.73
CA SER A 144 -13.68 -6.83 -0.95
C SER A 144 -13.16 -5.80 0.08
N LEU A 145 -13.16 -4.51 -0.28
CA LEU A 145 -12.86 -3.43 0.66
C LEU A 145 -13.83 -3.45 1.85
N ALA A 146 -15.13 -3.44 1.59
CA ALA A 146 -16.16 -3.43 2.65
C ALA A 146 -15.99 -4.63 3.61
N ARG A 147 -15.74 -5.82 3.08
CA ARG A 147 -15.49 -7.02 3.89
C ARG A 147 -14.24 -6.86 4.77
N ASP A 148 -13.13 -6.37 4.23
CA ASP A 148 -11.89 -6.23 4.96
C ASP A 148 -11.97 -5.07 5.98
N LEU A 149 -12.70 -3.98 5.67
CA LEU A 149 -13.01 -2.92 6.63
C LEU A 149 -13.83 -3.43 7.83
N ALA A 150 -14.81 -4.30 7.58
CA ALA A 150 -15.54 -4.97 8.67
C ALA A 150 -14.60 -5.81 9.54
N GLY A 151 -13.60 -6.48 8.93
CA GLY A 151 -12.56 -7.21 9.64
C GLY A 151 -11.67 -6.32 10.52
N PHE A 152 -11.37 -5.10 10.08
CA PHE A 152 -10.66 -4.10 10.87
C PHE A 152 -11.55 -3.54 12.00
N ALA A 153 -12.84 -3.29 11.72
CA ALA A 153 -13.77 -2.75 12.71
C ALA A 153 -13.90 -3.63 13.95
N VAL A 154 -14.02 -4.96 13.79
CA VAL A 154 -14.06 -5.90 14.93
C VAL A 154 -12.75 -5.97 15.71
N ARG A 155 -11.68 -5.36 15.20
CA ARG A 155 -10.36 -5.26 15.83
C ARG A 155 -10.03 -3.87 16.34
N GLY A 156 -11.05 -3.01 16.42
CA GLY A 156 -10.91 -1.69 17.02
C GLY A 156 -10.33 -0.62 16.09
N TYR A 157 -10.46 -0.79 14.78
CA TYR A 157 -10.14 0.24 13.79
C TYR A 157 -11.43 0.78 13.16
N GLU A 158 -11.45 2.05 12.87
CA GLU A 158 -12.55 2.69 12.15
C GLU A 158 -12.04 3.42 10.90
N ALA A 159 -12.89 3.56 9.90
CA ALA A 159 -12.60 4.34 8.71
C ALA A 159 -12.73 5.84 9.04
N ASP A 160 -11.60 6.53 9.12
CA ASP A 160 -11.53 7.98 9.30
C ASP A 160 -11.93 8.72 8.02
N ARG A 161 -11.58 8.14 6.86
CA ARG A 161 -11.88 8.71 5.53
C ARG A 161 -11.92 7.60 4.49
N ILE A 162 -12.86 7.71 3.55
CA ILE A 162 -12.90 6.90 2.33
C ILE A 162 -13.05 7.85 1.15
N ARG A 163 -12.17 7.71 0.15
CA ARG A 163 -12.20 8.44 -1.10
C ARG A 163 -12.32 7.46 -2.26
N ALA A 164 -13.18 7.78 -3.21
CA ALA A 164 -13.34 7.02 -4.45
C ALA A 164 -12.86 7.87 -5.62
N PHE A 165 -12.16 7.24 -6.56
CA PHE A 165 -11.55 7.88 -7.72
C PHE A 165 -12.03 7.18 -9.00
N ASP A 166 -12.60 7.94 -9.92
CA ASP A 166 -12.91 7.48 -11.27
C ASP A 166 -11.66 7.62 -12.15
N LEU A 167 -10.82 6.60 -12.10
CA LEU A 167 -9.56 6.53 -12.87
C LEU A 167 -9.67 5.68 -14.13
N PHE A 168 -10.83 5.07 -14.36
CA PHE A 168 -11.09 4.21 -15.50
C PHE A 168 -12.43 4.60 -16.16
N PRO A 169 -12.50 5.78 -16.81
CA PRO A 169 -13.72 6.25 -17.43
C PRO A 169 -14.26 5.20 -18.43
N MET A 170 -15.57 5.05 -18.48
CA MET A 170 -16.33 4.08 -19.27
C MET A 170 -16.19 2.60 -18.79
N THR A 171 -15.71 2.38 -17.57
CA THR A 171 -15.74 1.09 -16.88
C THR A 171 -16.43 1.25 -15.53
N HIS A 172 -16.82 0.14 -14.89
CA HIS A 172 -17.33 0.16 -13.50
C HIS A 172 -16.21 -0.01 -12.46
N HIS A 173 -14.96 0.19 -12.86
CA HIS A 173 -13.84 0.12 -11.93
C HIS A 173 -13.65 1.45 -11.22
N VAL A 174 -13.77 1.42 -9.91
CA VAL A 174 -13.54 2.54 -9.01
C VAL A 174 -12.37 2.20 -8.11
N GLU A 175 -11.36 3.05 -8.09
CA GLU A 175 -10.29 2.95 -7.10
C GLU A 175 -10.72 3.66 -5.82
N CYS A 176 -10.54 3.00 -4.68
CA CYS A 176 -10.84 3.55 -3.37
C CYS A 176 -9.58 3.63 -2.52
N VAL A 177 -9.47 4.69 -1.72
CA VAL A 177 -8.48 4.80 -0.65
C VAL A 177 -9.22 5.01 0.65
N ALA A 178 -9.13 4.04 1.55
CA ALA A 178 -9.66 4.12 2.91
C ALA A 178 -8.52 4.35 3.89
N ILE A 179 -8.67 5.34 4.76
CA ILE A 179 -7.75 5.59 5.87
C ILE A 179 -8.41 5.11 7.13
N LEU A 180 -7.72 4.19 7.82
CA LEU A 180 -8.19 3.59 9.07
C LEU A 180 -7.33 4.08 10.23
N LYS A 181 -7.96 4.30 11.37
CA LYS A 181 -7.32 4.66 12.63
C LYS A 181 -7.88 3.81 13.77
N PRO A 182 -7.13 3.63 14.86
CA PRO A 182 -7.70 3.05 16.07
C PRO A 182 -8.97 3.81 16.47
N ALA A 183 -10.05 3.08 16.72
CA ALA A 183 -11.31 3.66 17.17
C ALA A 183 -11.12 4.37 18.52
N THR A 184 -11.66 5.57 18.64
CA THR A 184 -11.64 6.31 19.89
C THR A 184 -12.55 5.57 20.89
N ARG A 185 -11.96 5.03 21.97
CA ARG A 185 -12.79 4.52 23.07
C ARG A 185 -13.51 5.69 23.73
N THR A 186 -14.80 5.79 23.52
CA THR A 186 -15.72 6.61 24.35
C THR A 186 -15.91 5.97 25.71
#